data_1725613531a37151023be2b1fa8be468
#
_entry.id   1725613531a37151023be2b1fa8be468
#
_cell.length_a   1.000
_cell.length_b   1.000
_cell.length_c   1.000
_cell.angle_alpha   90.00
_cell.angle_beta   90.00
_cell.angle_gamma   90.00
#
_symmetry.space_group_name_H-M   'P 1'
#
loop_
_entity.id
_entity.type
_entity.pdbx_description
1 polymer ?
#
loop_
_entity_poly.entity_id
_entity_poly.type
_entity_poly.pdbx_seq_one_letter_code
_entity_poly.pdbx_strand_id
1 'polypeptide(L)'
;MEVKVVPYNPDWERMYRQESFCLRNILGNELVAIYHIGSTSVPGLAAKPIIDIMPVVKDINRIDRLNLEFERLGYECMGEFGISGRRYFRKGGDNRTHQVHVFQQDNRTDIDRHLAVRDYLRTHPSEAAHYGALKQELALRFSHDIEGYCDGKDGFMKQLEAKALAWYASDAAAVLSVKPVLFILSGLSGSGAFE
;
A
#
# COMPACT_ATOMS: atom_id res chain seq x y z
N MET A 1 -14.35 10.15 -16.35
CA MET A 1 -13.47 10.59 -15.24
C MET A 1 -12.27 11.32 -15.84
N GLU A 2 -11.95 12.55 -15.39
CA GLU A 2 -10.75 13.28 -15.79
C GLU A 2 -9.51 12.66 -15.14
N VAL A 3 -8.44 12.46 -15.92
CA VAL A 3 -7.15 11.98 -15.40
C VAL A 3 -6.34 13.18 -14.94
N LYS A 4 -6.28 13.39 -13.62
CA LYS A 4 -5.56 14.52 -13.04
C LYS A 4 -4.43 14.01 -12.13
N VAL A 5 -3.19 14.34 -12.48
CA VAL A 5 -1.99 14.11 -11.65
C VAL A 5 -1.56 15.42 -11.03
N VAL A 6 -1.47 15.47 -9.71
CA VAL A 6 -1.12 16.66 -8.93
C VAL A 6 0.18 16.44 -8.17
N PRO A 7 0.90 17.51 -7.78
CA PRO A 7 2.03 17.40 -6.86
C PRO A 7 1.65 16.66 -5.58
N TYR A 8 2.65 16.09 -4.89
CA TYR A 8 2.44 15.45 -3.60
C TYR A 8 1.73 16.37 -2.61
N ASN A 9 0.71 15.84 -1.94
CA ASN A 9 -0.01 16.54 -0.89
C ASN A 9 0.20 15.83 0.46
N PRO A 10 0.80 16.48 1.48
CA PRO A 10 0.99 15.91 2.82
C PRO A 10 -0.31 15.45 3.50
N ASP A 11 -1.44 16.02 3.13
CA ASP A 11 -2.76 15.61 3.65
C ASP A 11 -3.15 14.18 3.29
N TRP A 12 -2.53 13.55 2.28
CA TRP A 12 -2.82 12.17 1.92
C TRP A 12 -2.55 11.18 3.05
N GLU A 13 -1.52 11.43 3.84
CA GLU A 13 -1.23 10.61 5.03
C GLU A 13 -2.35 10.75 6.08
N ARG A 14 -2.88 11.95 6.29
CA ARG A 14 -4.00 12.20 7.20
C ARG A 14 -5.29 11.51 6.68
N MET A 15 -5.57 11.62 5.38
CA MET A 15 -6.71 10.96 4.74
C MET A 15 -6.63 9.44 4.90
N TYR A 16 -5.45 8.86 4.65
CA TYR A 16 -5.21 7.43 4.88
C TYR A 16 -5.49 7.04 6.33
N ARG A 17 -4.98 7.78 7.32
CA ARG A 17 -5.17 7.46 8.74
C ARG A 17 -6.64 7.51 9.15
N GLN A 18 -7.38 8.51 8.69
CA GLN A 18 -8.81 8.64 8.96
C GLN A 18 -9.59 7.46 8.38
N GLU A 19 -9.37 7.15 7.10
CA GLU A 19 -10.08 6.06 6.44
C GLU A 19 -9.66 4.68 6.99
N SER A 20 -8.37 4.47 7.29
CA SER A 20 -7.90 3.23 7.89
C SER A 20 -8.49 2.97 9.29
N PHE A 21 -8.79 4.02 10.05
CA PHE A 21 -9.51 3.88 11.32
C PHE A 21 -10.93 3.32 11.12
N CYS A 22 -11.67 3.83 10.13
CA CYS A 22 -12.99 3.31 9.79
C CYS A 22 -12.94 1.86 9.31
N LEU A 23 -11.96 1.54 8.45
CA LEU A 23 -11.76 0.18 7.94
C LEU A 23 -11.38 -0.82 9.04
N ARG A 24 -10.57 -0.40 10.02
CA ARG A 24 -10.25 -1.23 11.20
C ARG A 24 -11.49 -1.61 11.99
N ASN A 25 -12.43 -0.68 12.15
CA ASN A 25 -13.67 -0.94 12.86
C ASN A 25 -14.57 -1.94 12.10
N ILE A 26 -14.63 -1.84 10.75
CA ILE A 26 -15.39 -2.78 9.92
C ILE A 26 -14.75 -4.18 9.95
N LEU A 27 -13.44 -4.25 9.75
CA LEU A 27 -12.71 -5.52 9.61
C LEU A 27 -12.52 -6.25 10.95
N GLY A 28 -12.46 -5.51 12.06
CA GLY A 28 -12.39 -6.05 13.41
C GLY A 28 -11.32 -7.13 13.56
N ASN A 29 -11.71 -8.30 14.07
CA ASN A 29 -10.81 -9.42 14.35
C ASN A 29 -10.27 -10.12 13.09
N GLU A 30 -10.82 -9.86 11.90
CA GLU A 30 -10.26 -10.38 10.64
C GLU A 30 -9.01 -9.63 10.21
N LEU A 31 -8.81 -8.39 10.66
CA LEU A 31 -7.66 -7.58 10.28
C LEU A 31 -6.37 -8.08 10.92
N VAL A 32 -5.37 -8.33 10.09
CA VAL A 32 -3.98 -8.65 10.49
C VAL A 32 -3.11 -7.39 10.43
N ALA A 33 -3.17 -6.68 9.31
CA ALA A 33 -2.41 -5.44 9.07
C ALA A 33 -3.16 -4.54 8.08
N ILE A 34 -2.81 -3.25 8.05
CA ILE A 34 -3.35 -2.31 7.07
C ILE A 34 -2.25 -1.34 6.65
N TYR A 35 -2.14 -1.12 5.34
CA TYR A 35 -1.06 -0.35 4.75
C TYR A 35 -1.57 0.74 3.82
N HIS A 36 -0.93 1.92 3.87
CA HIS A 36 -1.01 2.90 2.80
C HIS A 36 -0.11 2.42 1.66
N ILE A 37 -0.66 2.25 0.47
CA ILE A 37 0.05 1.80 -0.72
C ILE A 37 -0.15 2.78 -1.88
N GLY A 38 0.37 2.45 -3.06
CA GLY A 38 0.25 3.30 -4.24
C GLY A 38 1.03 4.62 -4.14
N SER A 39 0.86 5.47 -5.14
CA SER A 39 1.68 6.67 -5.30
C SER A 39 1.47 7.71 -4.21
N THR A 40 0.26 7.82 -3.64
CA THR A 40 -0.03 8.78 -2.57
C THR A 40 0.64 8.43 -1.24
N SER A 41 1.13 7.19 -1.10
CA SER A 41 1.89 6.73 0.06
C SER A 41 3.38 7.08 0.00
N VAL A 42 3.86 7.64 -1.11
CA VAL A 42 5.28 7.98 -1.34
C VAL A 42 5.47 9.49 -1.22
N PRO A 43 6.15 9.99 -0.17
CA PRO A 43 6.40 11.42 -0.01
C PRO A 43 7.10 12.03 -1.24
N GLY A 44 6.61 13.19 -1.68
CA GLY A 44 7.15 13.92 -2.84
C GLY A 44 6.71 13.40 -4.22
N LEU A 45 6.03 12.27 -4.31
CA LEU A 45 5.62 11.70 -5.60
C LEU A 45 4.31 12.32 -6.10
N ALA A 46 4.34 12.92 -7.28
CA ALA A 46 3.11 13.38 -7.96
C ALA A 46 2.18 12.20 -8.26
N ALA A 47 0.87 12.36 -8.00
CA ALA A 47 -0.10 11.28 -8.13
C ALA A 47 -1.51 11.77 -8.48
N LYS A 48 -2.37 10.85 -8.92
CA LYS A 48 -3.81 11.06 -8.82
C LYS A 48 -4.18 11.13 -7.34
N PRO A 49 -5.07 12.05 -6.90
CA PRO A 49 -5.41 12.21 -5.49
C PRO A 49 -6.36 11.10 -4.99
N ILE A 50 -5.94 9.87 -5.13
CA ILE A 50 -6.68 8.67 -4.73
C ILE A 50 -5.84 7.93 -3.69
N ILE A 51 -6.43 7.68 -2.53
CA ILE A 51 -5.78 6.96 -1.44
C ILE A 51 -5.96 5.47 -1.65
N ASP A 52 -4.87 4.76 -1.90
CA ASP A 52 -4.85 3.31 -2.02
C ASP A 52 -4.53 2.68 -0.66
N ILE A 53 -5.42 1.83 -0.16
CA ILE A 53 -5.31 1.18 1.14
C ILE A 53 -5.30 -0.33 0.95
N MET A 54 -4.37 -1.02 1.62
CA MET A 54 -4.27 -2.47 1.57
C MET A 54 -4.43 -3.09 2.96
N PRO A 55 -5.66 -3.49 3.33
CA PRO A 55 -5.87 -4.36 4.47
C PRO A 55 -5.41 -5.79 4.15
N VAL A 56 -4.72 -6.40 5.10
CA VAL A 56 -4.37 -7.82 5.10
C VAL A 56 -5.23 -8.51 6.15
N VAL A 57 -5.90 -9.58 5.78
CA VAL A 57 -6.89 -10.26 6.61
C VAL A 57 -6.57 -11.74 6.77
N LYS A 58 -7.20 -12.37 7.79
CA LYS A 58 -7.04 -13.80 8.08
C LYS A 58 -7.71 -14.69 7.03
N ASP A 59 -8.96 -14.35 6.65
CA ASP A 59 -9.77 -15.10 5.71
C ASP A 59 -10.49 -14.15 4.76
N ILE A 60 -10.12 -14.17 3.48
CA ILE A 60 -10.68 -13.30 2.46
C ILE A 60 -12.17 -13.57 2.19
N ASN A 61 -12.63 -14.82 2.38
CA ASN A 61 -14.01 -15.17 2.13
C ASN A 61 -14.99 -14.58 3.16
N ARG A 62 -14.50 -14.22 4.33
CA ARG A 62 -15.31 -13.54 5.36
C ARG A 62 -15.59 -12.09 5.02
N ILE A 63 -14.78 -11.50 4.15
CA ILE A 63 -14.92 -10.08 3.77
C ILE A 63 -16.20 -9.82 3.00
N ASP A 64 -16.69 -10.79 2.22
CA ASP A 64 -17.95 -10.66 1.47
C ASP A 64 -19.16 -10.41 2.40
N ARG A 65 -19.10 -10.88 3.64
CA ARG A 65 -20.15 -10.66 4.64
C ARG A 65 -20.18 -9.23 5.19
N LEU A 66 -19.11 -8.47 4.96
CA LEU A 66 -18.96 -7.08 5.42
C LEU A 66 -19.33 -6.07 4.32
N ASN A 67 -19.82 -6.52 3.17
CA ASN A 67 -20.14 -5.64 2.04
C ASN A 67 -21.10 -4.51 2.45
N LEU A 68 -22.12 -4.79 3.25
CA LEU A 68 -23.07 -3.77 3.73
C LEU A 68 -22.41 -2.70 4.59
N GLU A 69 -21.40 -3.05 5.39
CA GLU A 69 -20.64 -2.11 6.21
C GLU A 69 -19.75 -1.22 5.33
N PHE A 70 -19.12 -1.79 4.28
CA PHE A 70 -18.38 -1.02 3.29
C PHE A 70 -19.30 -0.08 2.51
N GLU A 71 -20.48 -0.52 2.09
CA GLU A 71 -21.48 0.29 1.40
C GLU A 71 -21.97 1.46 2.27
N ARG A 72 -22.21 1.23 3.57
CA ARG A 72 -22.56 2.28 4.52
C ARG A 72 -21.47 3.33 4.68
N LEU A 73 -20.20 2.94 4.50
CA LEU A 73 -19.06 3.87 4.49
C LEU A 73 -18.88 4.56 3.12
N GLY A 74 -19.73 4.25 2.13
CA GLY A 74 -19.75 4.86 0.80
C GLY A 74 -18.89 4.16 -0.24
N TYR A 75 -18.52 2.88 -0.02
CA TYR A 75 -17.80 2.08 -0.99
C TYR A 75 -18.72 1.31 -1.93
N GLU A 76 -18.26 1.15 -3.17
CA GLU A 76 -18.77 0.17 -4.13
C GLU A 76 -17.96 -1.12 -3.96
N CYS A 77 -18.66 -2.27 -3.80
CA CYS A 77 -18.05 -3.60 -3.66
C CYS A 77 -17.84 -4.21 -5.05
N MET A 78 -16.60 -4.42 -5.45
CA MET A 78 -16.23 -4.84 -6.81
C MET A 78 -15.82 -6.33 -6.91
N GLY A 79 -15.86 -7.09 -5.81
CA GLY A 79 -15.35 -8.46 -5.77
C GLY A 79 -13.84 -8.52 -6.08
N GLU A 80 -13.40 -9.52 -6.82
CA GLU A 80 -11.98 -9.70 -7.18
C GLU A 80 -11.47 -8.68 -8.20
N PHE A 81 -12.33 -8.18 -9.07
CA PHE A 81 -12.04 -7.18 -10.10
C PHE A 81 -10.74 -7.44 -10.87
N GLY A 82 -10.61 -8.67 -11.40
CA GLY A 82 -9.49 -9.09 -12.26
C GLY A 82 -8.22 -9.56 -11.54
N ILE A 83 -8.16 -9.54 -10.19
CA ILE A 83 -7.06 -10.13 -9.42
C ILE A 83 -7.64 -11.21 -8.51
N SER A 84 -7.29 -12.46 -8.79
CA SER A 84 -7.78 -13.60 -8.03
C SER A 84 -7.38 -13.52 -6.55
N GLY A 85 -8.31 -13.82 -5.65
CA GLY A 85 -8.09 -13.77 -4.20
C GLY A 85 -8.09 -12.37 -3.60
N ARG A 86 -8.38 -11.31 -4.39
CA ARG A 86 -8.57 -9.95 -3.89
C ARG A 86 -10.04 -9.67 -3.55
N ARG A 87 -10.29 -8.75 -2.59
CA ARG A 87 -11.54 -7.98 -2.55
C ARG A 87 -11.24 -6.52 -2.75
N TYR A 88 -11.85 -5.96 -3.80
CA TYR A 88 -11.61 -4.59 -4.21
C TYR A 88 -12.84 -3.71 -3.94
N PHE A 89 -12.59 -2.56 -3.33
CA PHE A 89 -13.61 -1.58 -3.03
C PHE A 89 -13.15 -0.20 -3.49
N ARG A 90 -14.09 0.62 -3.95
CA ARG A 90 -13.81 1.97 -4.43
C ARG A 90 -14.84 2.97 -3.92
N LYS A 91 -14.39 4.18 -3.58
CA LYS A 91 -15.22 5.23 -2.98
C LYS A 91 -15.12 6.52 -3.78
N GLY A 92 -16.26 7.22 -3.94
CA GLY A 92 -16.32 8.53 -4.59
C GLY A 92 -16.79 8.51 -6.05
N GLY A 93 -17.22 7.36 -6.59
CA GLY A 93 -17.77 7.28 -7.95
C GLY A 93 -16.83 7.86 -9.01
N ASP A 94 -17.31 8.83 -9.80
CA ASP A 94 -16.50 9.54 -10.82
C ASP A 94 -15.43 10.45 -10.22
N ASN A 95 -15.65 10.97 -9.01
CA ASN A 95 -14.67 11.72 -8.22
C ASN A 95 -14.02 10.82 -7.18
N ARG A 96 -13.36 9.75 -7.65
CA ARG A 96 -12.75 8.73 -6.81
C ARG A 96 -11.80 9.32 -5.79
N THR A 97 -11.96 8.91 -4.52
CA THR A 97 -11.15 9.37 -3.40
C THR A 97 -10.32 8.26 -2.77
N HIS A 98 -10.89 7.04 -2.68
CA HIS A 98 -10.22 5.91 -2.05
C HIS A 98 -10.40 4.63 -2.86
N GLN A 99 -9.40 3.75 -2.78
CA GLN A 99 -9.42 2.38 -3.29
C GLN A 99 -8.89 1.45 -2.20
N VAL A 100 -9.59 0.34 -1.96
CA VAL A 100 -9.21 -0.64 -0.94
C VAL A 100 -8.97 -1.99 -1.60
N HIS A 101 -7.78 -2.53 -1.38
CA HIS A 101 -7.31 -3.80 -1.95
C HIS A 101 -7.08 -4.79 -0.81
N VAL A 102 -8.08 -5.62 -0.50
CA VAL A 102 -7.99 -6.59 0.60
C VAL A 102 -7.38 -7.89 0.08
N PHE A 103 -6.37 -8.39 0.79
CA PHE A 103 -5.72 -9.67 0.51
C PHE A 103 -5.66 -10.54 1.77
N GLN A 104 -5.71 -11.86 1.58
CA GLN A 104 -5.45 -12.81 2.65
C GLN A 104 -3.96 -12.81 3.01
N GLN A 105 -3.62 -13.05 4.27
CA GLN A 105 -2.26 -12.93 4.81
C GLN A 105 -1.22 -13.87 4.15
N ASP A 106 -1.66 -14.95 3.54
CA ASP A 106 -0.82 -15.91 2.81
C ASP A 106 -0.65 -15.56 1.33
N ASN A 107 -1.40 -14.59 0.79
CA ASN A 107 -1.19 -14.06 -0.56
C ASN A 107 0.04 -13.13 -0.59
N ARG A 108 1.22 -13.74 -0.35
CA ARG A 108 2.49 -13.00 -0.30
C ARG A 108 2.84 -12.34 -1.62
N THR A 109 2.48 -12.96 -2.74
CA THR A 109 2.78 -12.43 -4.08
C THR A 109 2.22 -11.03 -4.27
N ASP A 110 0.93 -10.83 -4.03
CA ASP A 110 0.30 -9.52 -4.22
C ASP A 110 0.67 -8.54 -3.11
N ILE A 111 0.73 -9.00 -1.85
CA ILE A 111 1.11 -8.15 -0.72
C ILE A 111 2.53 -7.61 -0.91
N ASP A 112 3.50 -8.49 -1.15
CA ASP A 112 4.92 -8.11 -1.28
C ASP A 112 5.15 -7.22 -2.50
N ARG A 113 4.46 -7.46 -3.62
CA ARG A 113 4.51 -6.60 -4.79
C ARG A 113 4.13 -5.15 -4.48
N HIS A 114 3.02 -4.94 -3.78
CA HIS A 114 2.57 -3.59 -3.39
C HIS A 114 3.53 -2.92 -2.40
N LEU A 115 4.00 -3.65 -1.40
CA LEU A 115 4.92 -3.12 -0.39
C LEU A 115 6.29 -2.83 -0.99
N ALA A 116 6.82 -3.72 -1.83
CA ALA A 116 8.11 -3.55 -2.49
C ALA A 116 8.14 -2.28 -3.36
N VAL A 117 7.14 -2.08 -4.22
CA VAL A 117 7.06 -0.89 -5.08
C VAL A 117 6.98 0.39 -4.24
N ARG A 118 6.14 0.40 -3.19
CA ARG A 118 6.04 1.53 -2.27
C ARG A 118 7.38 1.87 -1.62
N ASP A 119 8.02 0.88 -1.00
CA ASP A 119 9.21 1.09 -0.18
C ASP A 119 10.44 1.37 -1.06
N TYR A 120 10.50 0.75 -2.24
CA TYR A 120 11.51 1.07 -3.25
C TYR A 120 11.43 2.54 -3.69
N LEU A 121 10.25 3.04 -4.03
CA LEU A 121 10.06 4.44 -4.42
C LEU A 121 10.34 5.42 -3.29
N ARG A 122 10.10 5.04 -2.04
CA ARG A 122 10.43 5.85 -0.85
C ARG A 122 11.94 5.99 -0.64
N THR A 123 12.71 4.98 -1.00
CA THR A 123 14.16 4.92 -0.81
C THR A 123 14.95 5.29 -2.07
N HIS A 124 14.30 5.41 -3.24
CA HIS A 124 14.92 5.73 -4.53
C HIS A 124 14.29 6.98 -5.14
N PRO A 125 14.63 8.20 -4.66
CA PRO A 125 13.97 9.43 -5.06
C PRO A 125 14.11 9.77 -6.55
N SER A 126 15.19 9.34 -7.21
CA SER A 126 15.36 9.50 -8.66
C SER A 126 14.34 8.69 -9.46
N GLU A 127 14.07 7.43 -9.07
CA GLU A 127 13.04 6.59 -9.69
C GLU A 127 11.63 7.16 -9.42
N ALA A 128 11.39 7.65 -8.19
CA ALA A 128 10.14 8.30 -7.86
C ALA A 128 9.90 9.56 -8.69
N ALA A 129 10.91 10.41 -8.88
CA ALA A 129 10.84 11.61 -9.72
C ALA A 129 10.56 11.26 -11.19
N HIS A 130 11.26 10.26 -11.73
CA HIS A 130 11.03 9.77 -13.09
C HIS A 130 9.60 9.24 -13.28
N TYR A 131 9.12 8.43 -12.35
CA TYR A 131 7.73 7.93 -12.38
C TYR A 131 6.70 9.06 -12.25
N GLY A 132 6.99 10.07 -11.42
CA GLY A 132 6.15 11.26 -11.29
C GLY A 132 6.03 12.05 -12.59
N ALA A 133 7.16 12.30 -13.26
CA ALA A 133 7.21 12.99 -14.55
C ALA A 133 6.44 12.23 -15.64
N LEU A 134 6.65 10.93 -15.75
CA LEU A 134 5.90 10.07 -16.69
C LEU A 134 4.39 10.18 -16.47
N LYS A 135 3.92 10.11 -15.22
CA LYS A 135 2.50 10.22 -14.91
C LYS A 135 1.91 11.59 -15.28
N GLN A 136 2.66 12.68 -15.07
CA GLN A 136 2.23 14.02 -15.44
C GLN A 136 2.13 14.17 -16.96
N GLU A 137 3.12 13.68 -17.72
CA GLU A 137 3.10 13.66 -19.17
C GLU A 137 1.90 12.87 -19.71
N LEU A 138 1.68 11.66 -19.20
CA LEU A 138 0.57 10.81 -19.62
C LEU A 138 -0.80 11.43 -19.26
N ALA A 139 -0.91 12.11 -18.12
CA ALA A 139 -2.14 12.79 -17.74
C ALA A 139 -2.48 13.96 -18.69
N LEU A 140 -1.48 14.69 -19.19
CA LEU A 140 -1.68 15.72 -20.20
C LEU A 140 -2.11 15.12 -21.54
N ARG A 141 -1.48 14.01 -21.94
CA ARG A 141 -1.75 13.34 -23.21
C ARG A 141 -3.11 12.62 -23.24
N PHE A 142 -3.51 12.02 -22.13
CA PHE A 142 -4.70 11.18 -21.97
C PHE A 142 -5.67 11.73 -20.92
N SER A 143 -5.90 13.04 -20.91
CA SER A 143 -6.66 13.74 -19.85
C SER A 143 -8.09 13.22 -19.64
N HIS A 144 -8.72 12.64 -20.67
CA HIS A 144 -10.06 12.06 -20.63
C HIS A 144 -10.11 10.58 -21.00
N ASP A 145 -8.94 9.97 -21.22
CA ASP A 145 -8.77 8.57 -21.57
C ASP A 145 -7.98 7.83 -20.49
N ILE A 146 -8.71 7.22 -19.57
CA ILE A 146 -8.11 6.47 -18.44
C ILE A 146 -7.40 5.20 -18.92
N GLU A 147 -7.87 4.57 -19.99
CA GLU A 147 -7.26 3.36 -20.54
C GLU A 147 -5.92 3.71 -21.17
N GLY A 148 -5.87 4.71 -22.07
CA GLY A 148 -4.61 5.20 -22.64
C GLY A 148 -3.60 5.67 -21.60
N TYR A 149 -4.07 6.30 -20.51
CA TYR A 149 -3.21 6.65 -19.36
C TYR A 149 -2.64 5.40 -18.66
N CYS A 150 -3.46 4.38 -18.46
CA CYS A 150 -3.02 3.15 -17.80
C CYS A 150 -2.04 2.37 -18.68
N ASP A 151 -2.34 2.22 -19.95
CA ASP A 151 -1.49 1.53 -20.94
C ASP A 151 -0.13 2.23 -21.11
N GLY A 152 -0.13 3.57 -21.15
CA GLY A 152 1.09 4.34 -21.28
C GLY A 152 2.10 4.15 -20.16
N LYS A 153 1.67 3.79 -18.96
CA LYS A 153 2.55 3.52 -17.82
C LYS A 153 2.85 2.03 -17.60
N ASP A 154 2.15 1.11 -18.27
CA ASP A 154 2.24 -0.34 -17.98
C ASP A 154 3.67 -0.87 -18.14
N GLY A 155 4.35 -0.54 -19.22
CA GLY A 155 5.74 -0.94 -19.46
C GLY A 155 6.71 -0.45 -18.38
N PHE A 156 6.56 0.80 -17.95
CA PHE A 156 7.36 1.36 -16.85
C PHE A 156 7.05 0.64 -15.52
N MET A 157 5.77 0.39 -15.23
CA MET A 157 5.36 -0.27 -13.99
C MET A 157 5.88 -1.70 -13.89
N LYS A 158 5.89 -2.46 -14.98
CA LYS A 158 6.46 -3.80 -15.01
C LYS A 158 7.97 -3.81 -14.69
N GLN A 159 8.72 -2.86 -15.25
CA GLN A 159 10.15 -2.71 -14.95
C GLN A 159 10.39 -2.26 -13.51
N LEU A 160 9.61 -1.29 -13.02
CA LEU A 160 9.69 -0.81 -11.64
C LEU A 160 9.38 -1.92 -10.64
N GLU A 161 8.34 -2.70 -10.89
CA GLU A 161 7.95 -3.84 -10.05
C GLU A 161 9.07 -4.88 -9.98
N ALA A 162 9.67 -5.25 -11.12
CA ALA A 162 10.78 -6.19 -11.14
C ALA A 162 12.00 -5.69 -10.33
N LYS A 163 12.37 -4.41 -10.49
CA LYS A 163 13.44 -3.77 -9.70
C LYS A 163 13.11 -3.76 -8.21
N ALA A 164 11.90 -3.36 -7.87
CA ALA A 164 11.44 -3.26 -6.49
C ALA A 164 11.41 -4.61 -5.78
N LEU A 165 10.93 -5.66 -6.44
CA LEU A 165 10.91 -7.01 -5.88
C LEU A 165 12.33 -7.57 -5.68
N ALA A 166 13.26 -7.36 -6.62
CA ALA A 166 14.65 -7.76 -6.48
C ALA A 166 15.32 -7.05 -5.29
N TRP A 167 15.10 -5.74 -5.16
CA TRP A 167 15.59 -4.94 -4.03
C TRP A 167 14.98 -5.41 -2.69
N TYR A 168 13.68 -5.61 -2.64
CA TYR A 168 12.96 -6.04 -1.44
C TYR A 168 13.43 -7.40 -0.93
N ALA A 169 13.70 -8.35 -1.85
CA ALA A 169 14.26 -9.65 -1.51
C ALA A 169 15.69 -9.54 -0.95
N SER A 170 16.54 -8.64 -1.50
CA SER A 170 17.91 -8.43 -1.02
C SER A 170 17.94 -7.73 0.35
N ASP A 171 17.05 -6.78 0.59
CA ASP A 171 16.93 -6.07 1.86
C ASP A 171 16.44 -7.01 2.98
N ALA A 172 15.43 -7.84 2.70
CA ALA A 172 14.97 -8.87 3.60
C ALA A 172 16.06 -9.89 3.96
N ALA A 173 16.90 -10.28 2.99
CA ALA A 173 18.04 -11.17 3.21
C ALA A 173 19.11 -10.50 4.08
N ALA A 174 19.38 -9.20 3.88
CA ALA A 174 20.33 -8.44 4.69
C ALA A 174 19.87 -8.34 6.15
N VAL A 175 18.58 -8.09 6.41
CA VAL A 175 18.00 -8.06 7.78
C VAL A 175 18.13 -9.40 8.47
N LEU A 176 17.91 -10.51 7.77
CA LEU A 176 18.04 -11.88 8.33
C LEU A 176 19.51 -12.28 8.56
N SER A 177 20.46 -11.67 7.86
CA SER A 177 21.91 -11.94 8.00
C SER A 177 22.55 -11.23 9.20
N VAL A 178 21.90 -10.23 9.78
CA VAL A 178 22.36 -9.58 11.01
C VAL A 178 22.15 -10.56 12.16
N LYS A 179 23.23 -11.21 12.62
CA LYS A 179 23.19 -12.07 13.81
C LYS A 179 22.67 -11.27 15.01
N PRO A 180 21.74 -11.80 15.81
CA PRO A 180 21.33 -11.14 17.03
C PRO A 180 22.55 -10.97 17.95
N VAL A 181 22.88 -9.75 18.31
CA VAL A 181 23.87 -9.48 19.36
C VAL A 181 23.24 -9.93 20.66
N LEU A 182 23.70 -11.06 21.17
CA LEU A 182 23.28 -11.59 22.46
C LEU A 182 23.86 -10.67 23.55
N PHE A 183 23.05 -9.77 24.10
CA PHE A 183 23.41 -9.06 25.32
C PHE A 183 23.34 -10.02 26.49
N ILE A 184 24.50 -10.54 26.89
CA ILE A 184 24.66 -11.25 28.17
C ILE A 184 24.64 -10.17 29.25
N LEU A 185 23.49 -9.99 29.91
CA LEU A 185 23.41 -9.27 31.17
C LEU A 185 24.12 -10.15 32.21
N SER A 186 25.39 -9.91 32.45
CA SER A 186 26.09 -10.45 33.62
C SER A 186 25.49 -9.80 34.88
N GLY A 187 24.59 -10.51 35.51
CA GLY A 187 24.04 -10.12 36.81
C GLY A 187 25.16 -10.09 37.84
N LEU A 188 25.48 -8.92 38.35
CA LEU A 188 26.23 -8.75 39.57
C LEU A 188 25.36 -9.25 40.75
N SER A 189 25.62 -10.46 41.21
CA SER A 189 25.14 -10.93 42.49
C SER A 189 25.91 -10.22 43.60
N GLY A 190 25.36 -9.12 44.10
CA GLY A 190 25.85 -8.48 45.34
C GLY A 190 25.27 -9.21 46.56
N SER A 191 26.03 -10.12 47.12
CA SER A 191 25.79 -10.64 48.48
C SER A 191 26.22 -9.59 49.50
N GLY A 192 25.27 -8.81 50.00
CA GLY A 192 25.46 -7.97 51.16
C GLY A 192 25.02 -8.71 52.42
N ALA A 193 25.96 -9.21 53.17
CA ALA A 193 25.73 -9.65 54.54
C ALA A 193 25.53 -8.43 55.42
N PHE A 194 24.48 -8.48 56.25
CA PHE A 194 24.34 -7.55 57.40
C PHE A 194 24.66 -8.32 58.65
N GLU A 195 25.62 -7.78 59.41
CA GLU A 195 25.67 -7.86 60.85
C GLU A 195 24.88 -6.69 61.45
#